data_b6eccc634654c43823d91896361a3500
#
_entry.id   b6eccc634654c43823d91896361a3500
#
_cell.length_a   1.000
_cell.length_b   1.000
_cell.length_c   1.000
_cell.angle_alpha   90.00
_cell.angle_beta   90.00
_cell.angle_gamma   90.00
#
_symmetry.space_group_name_H-M   'P 1'
#
loop_
_entity.id
_entity.type
_entity.pdbx_description
1 polymer ?
#
loop_
_entity_poly.entity_id
_entity_poly.type
_entity_poly.pdbx_seq_one_letter_code
_entity_poly.pdbx_strand_id
1 'polypeptide(L)'
;MSQALVKTAAGWLLGLMLAVAAAIVCINLVSNSIASPQQQVREYIGALQKGHGGEALGLLHASVPNANAAMLDGTALQTAASKITDIKIGNAESRGGNRVTVPMDYQIDGRALHSDFVLERTGTEWLFFGKWSFVPTSLPTLEVTVVNDNEATLNGVPVSLPNGRNSFAVFYPGQYEASLAGKYFAAPSTSTSVTASALTEAPLNLLTKPTDAMIQVVNGKVKDFLDNCAATATQQQKLQPDCPFYHVTNSRVVDGTIKWQITEYPKVSIDPFGGQWVVAPLNGKARVTAREVDLFSGQVGDLDAVHDFSFTTRLDVGRDAITVTPLVSF
;
A
#
# COMPACT_ATOMS: atom_id res chain seq x y z
N MET A 1 81.57 -27.70 21.28
CA MET A 1 80.09 -27.62 21.29
C MET A 1 79.57 -28.63 20.30
N SER A 2 78.82 -29.64 20.76
CA SER A 2 78.44 -30.78 19.93
C SER A 2 77.47 -30.40 18.85
N GLN A 3 77.73 -30.83 17.63
CA GLN A 3 76.76 -30.64 16.45
C GLN A 3 75.33 -31.10 16.73
N ALA A 4 75.17 -31.98 17.73
CA ALA A 4 73.83 -32.42 18.18
C ALA A 4 73.02 -31.29 18.86
N LEU A 5 73.67 -30.46 19.70
CA LEU A 5 72.98 -29.32 20.36
C LEU A 5 72.52 -28.24 19.37
N VAL A 6 73.27 -27.99 18.32
CA VAL A 6 72.94 -27.01 17.28
C VAL A 6 71.80 -27.53 16.44
N LYS A 7 71.74 -28.80 16.12
CA LYS A 7 70.62 -29.41 15.35
C LYS A 7 69.31 -29.43 16.16
N THR A 8 69.33 -29.73 17.46
CA THR A 8 68.15 -29.67 18.32
C THR A 8 67.67 -28.24 18.53
N ALA A 9 68.57 -27.27 18.74
CA ALA A 9 68.18 -25.85 18.86
C ALA A 9 67.61 -25.31 17.55
N ALA A 10 68.19 -25.69 16.40
CA ALA A 10 67.60 -25.30 15.08
C ALA A 10 66.23 -25.91 14.83
N GLY A 11 65.97 -27.18 15.25
CA GLY A 11 64.68 -27.82 15.19
C GLY A 11 63.63 -27.11 16.06
N TRP A 12 64.01 -26.74 17.28
CA TRP A 12 63.10 -25.95 18.14
C TRP A 12 62.81 -24.56 17.62
N LEU A 13 63.76 -23.84 17.03
CA LEU A 13 63.56 -22.55 16.38
C LEU A 13 62.69 -22.66 15.16
N LEU A 14 62.84 -23.67 14.35
CA LEU A 14 61.95 -23.91 13.19
C LEU A 14 60.53 -24.23 13.63
N GLY A 15 60.36 -25.07 14.66
CA GLY A 15 59.05 -25.37 15.24
C GLY A 15 58.36 -24.12 15.80
N LEU A 16 59.09 -23.27 16.49
CA LEU A 16 58.59 -21.98 17.00
C LEU A 16 58.15 -21.03 15.86
N MET A 17 58.99 -20.91 14.82
CA MET A 17 58.63 -20.09 13.64
C MET A 17 57.40 -20.59 12.95
N LEU A 18 57.22 -21.89 12.78
CA LEU A 18 56.01 -22.47 12.19
C LEU A 18 54.77 -22.24 13.07
N ALA A 19 54.89 -22.38 14.39
CA ALA A 19 53.85 -22.09 15.32
C ALA A 19 53.41 -20.60 15.29
N VAL A 20 54.37 -19.68 15.25
CA VAL A 20 54.09 -18.23 15.10
C VAL A 20 53.46 -17.92 13.76
N ALA A 21 53.97 -18.51 12.67
CA ALA A 21 53.36 -18.32 11.34
C ALA A 21 51.91 -18.86 11.30
N ALA A 22 51.66 -20.04 11.87
CA ALA A 22 50.30 -20.59 11.97
C ALA A 22 49.37 -19.71 12.82
N ALA A 23 49.86 -19.18 13.94
CA ALA A 23 49.11 -18.25 14.78
C ALA A 23 48.76 -16.97 14.04
N ILE A 24 49.71 -16.39 13.29
CA ILE A 24 49.44 -15.19 12.47
C ILE A 24 48.39 -15.47 11.38
N VAL A 25 48.46 -16.62 10.71
CA VAL A 25 47.47 -17.03 9.72
C VAL A 25 46.11 -17.22 10.36
N CYS A 26 45.99 -17.88 11.51
CA CYS A 26 44.75 -18.04 12.25
C CYS A 26 44.17 -16.69 12.70
N ILE A 27 45.01 -15.80 13.23
CA ILE A 27 44.58 -14.45 13.63
C ILE A 27 44.04 -13.68 12.43
N ASN A 28 44.72 -13.71 11.29
CA ASN A 28 44.23 -13.03 10.07
C ASN A 28 42.90 -13.61 9.54
N LEU A 29 42.79 -14.94 9.54
CA LEU A 29 41.53 -15.59 9.11
C LEU A 29 40.35 -15.24 10.03
N VAL A 30 40.53 -15.29 11.34
CA VAL A 30 39.51 -14.93 12.32
C VAL A 30 39.20 -13.43 12.28
N SER A 31 40.21 -12.58 12.16
CA SER A 31 40.02 -11.12 12.05
C SER A 31 39.20 -10.74 10.83
N ASN A 32 39.42 -11.40 9.70
CA ASN A 32 38.71 -11.10 8.45
C ASN A 32 37.33 -11.76 8.34
N SER A 33 37.04 -12.82 9.11
CA SER A 33 35.81 -13.58 9.00
C SER A 33 34.80 -13.32 10.14
N ILE A 34 35.28 -13.20 11.38
CA ILE A 34 34.42 -13.15 12.58
C ILE A 34 34.42 -11.76 13.23
N ALA A 35 35.55 -11.07 13.27
CA ALA A 35 35.69 -9.77 13.92
C ALA A 35 35.76 -8.60 12.92
N SER A 36 35.18 -8.76 11.75
CA SER A 36 35.24 -7.75 10.70
C SER A 36 33.97 -6.83 10.72
N PRO A 37 34.11 -5.58 10.27
CA PRO A 37 32.94 -4.70 10.13
C PRO A 37 31.90 -5.25 9.15
N GLN A 38 32.29 -6.04 8.14
CA GLN A 38 31.38 -6.72 7.23
C GLN A 38 30.51 -7.75 7.93
N GLN A 39 31.02 -8.39 9.00
CA GLN A 39 30.24 -9.35 9.78
C GLN A 39 29.07 -8.68 10.50
N GLN A 40 29.30 -7.48 11.06
CA GLN A 40 28.22 -6.71 11.68
C GLN A 40 27.10 -6.37 10.67
N VAL A 41 27.46 -6.04 9.43
CA VAL A 41 26.47 -5.81 8.36
C VAL A 41 25.72 -7.11 8.02
N ARG A 42 26.42 -8.26 7.95
CA ARG A 42 25.76 -9.57 7.72
C ARG A 42 24.77 -9.92 8.82
N GLU A 43 25.15 -9.71 10.07
CA GLU A 43 24.29 -9.98 11.22
C GLU A 43 23.05 -9.08 11.21
N TYR A 44 23.23 -7.81 10.92
CA TYR A 44 22.12 -6.87 10.77
C TYR A 44 21.14 -7.28 9.66
N ILE A 45 21.63 -7.56 8.45
CA ILE A 45 20.78 -8.01 7.34
C ILE A 45 20.08 -9.35 7.67
N GLY A 46 20.81 -10.27 8.35
CA GLY A 46 20.23 -11.52 8.82
C GLY A 46 19.10 -11.32 9.84
N ALA A 47 19.23 -10.34 10.74
CA ALA A 47 18.17 -9.98 11.68
C ALA A 47 16.92 -9.42 10.95
N LEU A 48 17.12 -8.54 9.95
CA LEU A 48 16.03 -8.02 9.11
C LEU A 48 15.29 -9.17 8.40
N GLN A 49 16.02 -10.08 7.75
CA GLN A 49 15.43 -11.19 6.98
C GLN A 49 14.68 -12.21 7.86
N LYS A 50 15.06 -12.31 9.14
CA LYS A 50 14.35 -13.13 10.12
C LYS A 50 13.15 -12.42 10.77
N GLY A 51 12.99 -11.12 10.52
CA GLY A 51 11.97 -10.32 11.18
C GLY A 51 12.28 -10.00 12.65
N HIS A 52 13.54 -10.07 13.06
CA HIS A 52 13.99 -9.81 14.44
C HIS A 52 14.30 -8.32 14.64
N GLY A 53 13.25 -7.50 14.75
CA GLY A 53 13.38 -6.06 14.81
C GLY A 53 14.15 -5.53 16.02
N GLY A 54 13.96 -6.13 17.20
CA GLY A 54 14.71 -5.77 18.40
C GLY A 54 16.21 -6.00 18.27
N GLU A 55 16.62 -7.12 17.64
CA GLU A 55 18.01 -7.43 17.32
C GLU A 55 18.58 -6.42 16.30
N ALA A 56 17.85 -6.13 15.24
CA ALA A 56 18.25 -5.16 14.22
C ALA A 56 18.43 -3.75 14.79
N LEU A 57 17.51 -3.28 15.65
CA LEU A 57 17.63 -2.01 16.36
C LEU A 57 18.86 -1.95 17.24
N GLY A 58 19.11 -3.03 18.00
CA GLY A 58 20.26 -3.14 18.87
C GLY A 58 21.59 -3.09 18.11
N LEU A 59 21.70 -3.83 16.99
CA LEU A 59 22.88 -3.82 16.13
C LEU A 59 23.11 -2.45 15.50
N LEU A 60 22.08 -1.84 14.93
CA LEU A 60 22.18 -0.55 14.22
C LEU A 60 22.36 0.64 15.20
N HIS A 61 22.15 0.43 16.49
CA HIS A 61 22.09 1.50 17.51
C HIS A 61 21.12 2.62 17.10
N ALA A 62 20.01 2.25 16.45
CA ALA A 62 19.08 3.20 15.88
C ALA A 62 18.06 3.70 16.91
N SER A 63 17.77 5.00 16.86
CA SER A 63 16.61 5.57 17.53
C SER A 63 15.36 5.44 16.64
N VAL A 64 14.23 5.09 17.28
CA VAL A 64 12.94 5.04 16.58
C VAL A 64 12.33 6.45 16.58
N PRO A 65 12.00 7.04 15.41
CA PRO A 65 11.36 8.34 15.35
C PRO A 65 9.92 8.27 15.90
N ASN A 66 9.30 9.45 16.11
CA ASN A 66 7.90 9.52 16.51
C ASN A 66 6.98 9.15 15.33
N ALA A 67 6.91 7.86 15.03
CA ALA A 67 6.16 7.27 13.92
C ALA A 67 5.61 5.90 14.33
N ASN A 68 4.68 5.36 13.56
CA ASN A 68 4.10 4.05 13.83
C ASN A 68 5.16 2.95 13.65
N ALA A 69 5.26 2.06 14.63
CA ALA A 69 6.28 1.00 14.67
C ALA A 69 5.84 -0.34 14.03
N ALA A 70 4.69 -0.40 13.37
CA ALA A 70 4.12 -1.65 12.83
C ALA A 70 5.04 -2.36 11.82
N MET A 71 5.99 -1.67 11.21
CA MET A 71 6.94 -2.23 10.23
C MET A 71 8.26 -2.68 10.84
N LEU A 72 8.43 -2.54 12.15
CA LEU A 72 9.74 -2.76 12.78
C LEU A 72 9.97 -4.20 13.27
N ASP A 73 8.98 -5.09 13.21
CA ASP A 73 9.16 -6.45 13.74
C ASP A 73 8.28 -7.47 13.01
N GLY A 74 8.60 -8.75 13.22
CA GLY A 74 7.81 -9.88 12.75
C GLY A 74 7.67 -9.98 11.24
N THR A 75 6.48 -10.38 10.78
CA THR A 75 6.21 -10.65 9.36
C THR A 75 6.31 -9.42 8.47
N ALA A 76 5.97 -8.23 8.97
CA ALA A 76 6.10 -6.99 8.20
C ALA A 76 7.56 -6.68 7.84
N LEU A 77 8.46 -6.80 8.83
CA LEU A 77 9.88 -6.63 8.63
C LEU A 77 10.46 -7.74 7.75
N GLN A 78 10.10 -8.98 8.00
CA GLN A 78 10.54 -10.12 7.20
C GLN A 78 10.14 -9.93 5.72
N THR A 79 8.91 -9.49 5.46
CA THR A 79 8.42 -9.21 4.10
C THR A 79 9.25 -8.10 3.43
N ALA A 80 9.55 -7.01 4.15
CA ALA A 80 10.39 -5.92 3.64
C ALA A 80 11.78 -6.40 3.22
N ALA A 81 12.41 -7.26 4.04
CA ALA A 81 13.77 -7.74 3.82
C ALA A 81 13.86 -8.95 2.88
N SER A 82 12.78 -9.73 2.72
CA SER A 82 12.77 -10.92 1.84
C SER A 82 12.96 -10.61 0.35
N LYS A 83 12.67 -9.37 -0.04
CA LYS A 83 12.86 -8.88 -1.41
C LYS A 83 14.31 -8.54 -1.75
N ILE A 84 15.20 -8.50 -0.74
CA ILE A 84 16.61 -8.21 -0.92
C ILE A 84 17.32 -9.48 -1.36
N THR A 85 17.86 -9.48 -2.57
CA THR A 85 18.55 -10.60 -3.21
C THR A 85 19.94 -10.19 -3.70
N ASP A 86 20.78 -11.14 -4.11
CA ASP A 86 22.11 -10.91 -4.68
C ASP A 86 23.02 -9.99 -3.84
N ILE A 87 22.98 -10.19 -2.52
CA ILE A 87 23.69 -9.36 -1.55
C ILE A 87 25.21 -9.56 -1.68
N LYS A 88 25.93 -8.47 -1.95
CA LYS A 88 27.38 -8.39 -2.02
C LYS A 88 27.88 -7.31 -1.06
N ILE A 89 28.50 -7.74 0.02
CA ILE A 89 29.11 -6.84 0.99
C ILE A 89 30.55 -6.59 0.58
N GLY A 90 30.86 -5.34 0.27
CA GLY A 90 32.17 -4.91 -0.17
C GLY A 90 33.20 -4.80 0.95
N ASN A 91 34.40 -4.41 0.58
CA ASN A 91 35.47 -4.18 1.56
C ASN A 91 35.22 -2.89 2.35
N ALA A 92 35.61 -2.90 3.61
CA ALA A 92 35.53 -1.72 4.45
C ALA A 92 36.49 -0.64 3.96
N GLU A 93 35.98 0.55 3.73
CA GLU A 93 36.75 1.72 3.30
C GLU A 93 36.94 2.68 4.46
N SER A 94 38.21 3.13 4.68
CA SER A 94 38.49 4.06 5.77
C SER A 94 37.87 5.43 5.53
N ARG A 95 37.15 5.95 6.54
CA ARG A 95 36.62 7.34 6.56
C ARG A 95 37.46 8.30 7.40
N GLY A 96 38.58 7.84 7.89
CA GLY A 96 39.46 8.58 8.84
C GLY A 96 39.11 8.31 10.31
N GLY A 97 40.07 8.44 11.17
CA GLY A 97 39.95 8.08 12.59
C GLY A 97 39.70 6.58 12.79
N ASN A 98 38.67 6.27 13.60
CA ASN A 98 38.28 4.90 13.92
C ASN A 98 37.03 4.43 13.11
N ARG A 99 36.64 5.14 12.05
CA ARG A 99 35.44 4.86 11.26
C ARG A 99 35.75 4.24 9.90
N VAL A 100 34.86 3.36 9.48
CA VAL A 100 34.87 2.75 8.16
C VAL A 100 33.47 2.79 7.54
N THR A 101 33.42 2.80 6.21
CA THR A 101 32.18 2.55 5.44
C THR A 101 32.26 1.13 4.87
N VAL A 102 31.21 0.37 5.05
CA VAL A 102 31.02 -0.93 4.42
C VAL A 102 29.93 -0.78 3.35
N PRO A 103 30.31 -0.79 2.07
CA PRO A 103 29.35 -0.72 0.98
C PRO A 103 28.65 -2.08 0.80
N MET A 104 27.38 -2.05 0.44
CA MET A 104 26.61 -3.24 0.14
C MET A 104 25.79 -3.04 -1.14
N ASP A 105 26.06 -3.85 -2.16
CA ASP A 105 25.29 -3.95 -3.36
C ASP A 105 24.28 -5.09 -3.26
N TYR A 106 23.09 -4.89 -3.76
CA TYR A 106 22.00 -5.89 -3.71
C TYR A 106 20.95 -5.60 -4.80
N GLN A 107 20.00 -6.50 -4.96
CA GLN A 107 18.87 -6.30 -5.87
C GLN A 107 17.54 -6.33 -5.11
N ILE A 108 16.60 -5.50 -5.56
CA ILE A 108 15.19 -5.55 -5.17
C ILE A 108 14.35 -5.52 -6.47
N ASP A 109 13.52 -6.54 -6.67
CA ASP A 109 12.70 -6.70 -7.88
C ASP A 109 13.52 -6.55 -9.19
N GLY A 110 14.75 -7.09 -9.19
CA GLY A 110 15.67 -7.04 -10.34
C GLY A 110 16.36 -5.69 -10.56
N ARG A 111 16.14 -4.70 -9.69
CA ARG A 111 16.85 -3.41 -9.73
C ARG A 111 18.08 -3.49 -8.84
N ALA A 112 19.24 -3.13 -9.38
CA ALA A 112 20.48 -2.99 -8.61
C ALA A 112 20.40 -1.74 -7.72
N LEU A 113 20.62 -1.92 -6.42
CA LEU A 113 20.59 -0.89 -5.39
C LEU A 113 21.88 -0.96 -4.56
N HIS A 114 22.14 0.11 -3.82
CA HIS A 114 23.32 0.26 -3.01
C HIS A 114 22.97 0.87 -1.65
N SER A 115 23.67 0.44 -0.61
CA SER A 115 23.59 1.01 0.73
C SER A 115 24.97 1.07 1.37
N ASP A 116 25.26 2.17 2.03
CA ASP A 116 26.48 2.40 2.79
C ASP A 116 26.21 2.31 4.29
N PHE A 117 27.00 1.49 4.98
CA PHE A 117 26.95 1.36 6.42
C PHE A 117 28.19 1.94 7.05
N VAL A 118 28.03 2.87 7.98
CA VAL A 118 29.13 3.49 8.70
C VAL A 118 29.28 2.80 10.04
N LEU A 119 30.48 2.23 10.27
CA LEU A 119 30.83 1.58 11.53
C LEU A 119 32.02 2.28 12.16
N GLU A 120 32.10 2.21 13.49
CA GLU A 120 33.22 2.70 14.27
C GLU A 120 33.82 1.59 15.09
N ARG A 121 35.15 1.67 15.26
CA ARG A 121 35.90 0.75 16.13
C ARG A 121 35.76 1.22 17.57
N THR A 122 35.05 0.45 18.38
CA THR A 122 34.76 0.76 19.78
C THR A 122 35.77 0.16 20.76
N GLY A 123 36.63 -0.75 20.28
CA GLY A 123 37.63 -1.39 21.13
C GLY A 123 38.41 -2.49 20.42
N THR A 124 39.05 -3.32 21.22
CA THR A 124 39.81 -4.50 20.76
C THR A 124 39.44 -5.66 21.67
N GLU A 125 39.06 -6.80 21.10
CA GLU A 125 38.90 -8.06 21.82
C GLU A 125 40.14 -8.93 21.66
N TRP A 126 40.52 -9.66 22.73
CA TRP A 126 41.65 -10.56 22.72
C TRP A 126 42.97 -9.95 22.20
N LEU A 127 43.17 -8.63 22.46
CA LEU A 127 44.38 -7.88 22.05
C LEU A 127 44.56 -7.67 20.54
N PHE A 128 43.85 -8.44 19.68
CA PHE A 128 44.12 -8.48 18.24
C PHE A 128 42.92 -8.18 17.37
N PHE A 129 41.66 -8.41 17.86
CA PHE A 129 40.45 -8.29 17.06
C PHE A 129 39.76 -6.97 17.31
N GLY A 130 39.50 -6.23 16.25
CA GLY A 130 38.71 -4.99 16.35
C GLY A 130 37.25 -5.28 16.72
N LYS A 131 36.71 -4.60 17.74
CA LYS A 131 35.28 -4.58 18.00
C LYS A 131 34.67 -3.44 17.23
N TRP A 132 33.73 -3.77 16.34
CA TRP A 132 33.05 -2.83 15.48
C TRP A 132 31.56 -2.66 15.88
N SER A 133 31.06 -1.46 15.75
CA SER A 133 29.66 -1.12 16.02
C SER A 133 29.17 -0.13 14.98
N PHE A 134 27.89 -0.20 14.63
CA PHE A 134 27.30 0.83 13.78
C PHE A 134 27.35 2.19 14.49
N VAL A 135 27.58 3.24 13.72
CA VAL A 135 27.43 4.61 14.22
C VAL A 135 25.93 4.87 14.48
N PRO A 136 25.56 5.33 15.68
CA PRO A 136 24.16 5.60 16.01
C PRO A 136 23.46 6.47 14.97
N THR A 137 22.25 6.07 14.59
CA THR A 137 21.44 6.77 13.58
C THR A 137 19.98 6.82 14.02
N SER A 138 19.13 7.54 13.26
CA SER A 138 17.67 7.46 13.40
C SER A 138 17.12 6.64 12.25
N LEU A 139 16.10 5.83 12.50
CA LEU A 139 15.40 5.14 11.43
C LEU A 139 14.69 6.15 10.52
N PRO A 140 14.63 5.89 9.21
CA PRO A 140 13.83 6.65 8.29
C PRO A 140 12.33 6.44 8.55
N THR A 141 11.53 7.38 8.05
CA THR A 141 10.08 7.28 8.08
C THR A 141 9.52 7.17 6.67
N LEU A 142 8.49 6.34 6.52
CA LEU A 142 7.73 6.16 5.30
C LEU A 142 6.32 6.68 5.49
N GLU A 143 5.91 7.65 4.70
CA GLU A 143 4.54 8.15 4.69
C GLU A 143 3.68 7.27 3.76
N VAL A 144 2.49 6.88 4.26
CA VAL A 144 1.48 6.15 3.49
C VAL A 144 0.20 6.94 3.51
N THR A 145 -0.40 7.13 2.34
CA THR A 145 -1.68 7.83 2.18
C THR A 145 -2.69 6.97 1.43
N VAL A 146 -3.95 7.11 1.78
CA VAL A 146 -5.07 6.45 1.10
C VAL A 146 -6.18 7.46 0.85
N VAL A 147 -6.79 7.43 -0.32
CA VAL A 147 -7.88 8.33 -0.67
C VAL A 147 -9.21 7.76 -0.18
N ASN A 148 -9.95 8.55 0.62
CA ASN A 148 -11.30 8.21 1.12
C ASN A 148 -11.41 6.88 1.87
N ASP A 149 -10.33 6.48 2.57
CA ASP A 149 -10.31 5.34 3.48
C ASP A 149 -9.38 5.66 4.68
N ASN A 150 -9.42 4.84 5.72
CA ASN A 150 -8.60 4.97 6.92
C ASN A 150 -7.78 3.70 7.22
N GLU A 151 -7.77 2.75 6.31
CA GLU A 151 -7.09 1.47 6.46
C GLU A 151 -6.31 1.14 5.17
N ALA A 152 -5.23 0.38 5.32
CA ALA A 152 -4.48 -0.20 4.22
C ALA A 152 -3.78 -1.48 4.69
N THR A 153 -3.21 -2.21 3.75
CA THR A 153 -2.27 -3.30 4.03
C THR A 153 -0.88 -2.84 3.65
N LEU A 154 0.06 -2.88 4.60
CA LEU A 154 1.47 -2.54 4.37
C LEU A 154 2.32 -3.78 4.67
N ASN A 155 3.07 -4.27 3.69
CA ASN A 155 3.83 -5.51 3.73
C ASN A 155 3.03 -6.72 4.29
N GLY A 156 1.77 -6.85 3.86
CA GLY A 156 0.88 -7.93 4.29
C GLY A 156 0.24 -7.74 5.67
N VAL A 157 0.52 -6.65 6.37
CA VAL A 157 -0.05 -6.36 7.69
C VAL A 157 -1.09 -5.23 7.59
N PRO A 158 -2.29 -5.39 8.15
CA PRO A 158 -3.29 -4.33 8.22
C PRO A 158 -2.77 -3.16 9.07
N VAL A 159 -2.89 -1.95 8.54
CA VAL A 159 -2.46 -0.72 9.21
C VAL A 159 -3.57 0.32 9.19
N SER A 160 -3.63 1.13 10.26
CA SER A 160 -4.56 2.26 10.33
C SER A 160 -3.91 3.53 9.81
N LEU A 161 -4.68 4.29 9.03
CA LEU A 161 -4.30 5.54 8.40
C LEU A 161 -5.28 6.65 8.84
N PRO A 162 -5.21 7.15 10.07
CA PRO A 162 -6.12 8.18 10.57
C PRO A 162 -6.17 9.39 9.64
N ASN A 163 -7.37 9.79 9.23
CA ASN A 163 -7.57 10.84 8.22
C ASN A 163 -6.89 10.55 6.87
N GLY A 164 -6.78 9.27 6.50
CA GLY A 164 -6.22 8.83 5.23
C GLY A 164 -4.69 8.87 5.16
N ARG A 165 -3.96 9.06 6.27
CA ARG A 165 -2.50 9.08 6.28
C ARG A 165 -1.91 8.57 7.58
N ASN A 166 -0.70 8.02 7.49
CA ASN A 166 0.14 7.73 8.65
C ASN A 166 1.61 7.67 8.25
N SER A 167 2.51 7.86 9.21
CA SER A 167 3.95 7.74 9.06
C SER A 167 4.44 6.52 9.82
N PHE A 168 5.24 5.69 9.17
CA PHE A 168 5.77 4.45 9.72
C PHE A 168 7.29 4.55 9.85
N ALA A 169 7.82 4.16 10.99
CA ALA A 169 9.25 3.92 11.13
C ALA A 169 9.62 2.64 10.36
N VAL A 170 10.70 2.67 9.61
CA VAL A 170 11.10 1.56 8.73
C VAL A 170 12.58 1.29 8.81
N PHE A 171 13.01 0.05 8.59
CA PHE A 171 14.41 -0.29 8.42
C PHE A 171 14.88 -0.09 6.98
N TYR A 172 16.19 0.00 6.82
CA TYR A 172 16.87 0.02 5.54
C TYR A 172 18.05 -0.99 5.54
N PRO A 173 18.35 -1.64 4.42
CA PRO A 173 17.56 -1.65 3.20
C PRO A 173 16.27 -2.45 3.37
N GLY A 174 15.26 -2.08 2.59
CA GLY A 174 13.98 -2.78 2.59
C GLY A 174 13.05 -2.32 1.49
N GLN A 175 12.11 -3.16 1.11
CA GLN A 175 11.02 -2.80 0.22
C GLN A 175 9.70 -2.78 0.98
N TYR A 176 8.95 -1.71 0.77
CA TYR A 176 7.66 -1.50 1.41
C TYR A 176 6.59 -1.41 0.35
N GLU A 177 5.58 -2.26 0.47
CA GLU A 177 4.47 -2.36 -0.47
C GLU A 177 3.16 -2.12 0.27
N ALA A 178 2.38 -1.15 -0.21
CA ALA A 178 1.07 -0.85 0.31
C ALA A 178 -0.02 -1.19 -0.72
N SER A 179 -1.16 -1.68 -0.25
CA SER A 179 -2.35 -1.97 -1.05
C SER A 179 -3.62 -1.79 -0.23
N LEU A 180 -4.75 -1.68 -0.92
CA LEU A 180 -6.08 -1.74 -0.30
C LEU A 180 -6.95 -2.72 -1.09
N ALA A 181 -7.44 -3.75 -0.41
CA ALA A 181 -8.36 -4.75 -0.96
C ALA A 181 -9.67 -4.73 -0.15
N GLY A 182 -10.47 -3.68 -0.34
CA GLY A 182 -11.78 -3.55 0.29
C GLY A 182 -12.91 -4.11 -0.58
N LYS A 183 -14.07 -4.39 0.03
CA LYS A 183 -15.26 -4.89 -0.66
C LYS A 183 -15.78 -3.91 -1.71
N TYR A 184 -15.80 -2.62 -1.37
CA TYR A 184 -16.39 -1.57 -2.18
C TYR A 184 -15.37 -0.66 -2.83
N PHE A 185 -14.19 -0.55 -2.24
CA PHE A 185 -13.06 0.21 -2.76
C PHE A 185 -11.79 -0.63 -2.72
N ALA A 186 -10.94 -0.44 -3.71
CA ALA A 186 -9.64 -1.07 -3.77
C ALA A 186 -8.62 -0.10 -4.35
N ALA A 187 -7.37 -0.25 -3.95
CA ALA A 187 -6.23 0.41 -4.60
C ALA A 187 -5.22 -0.67 -5.02
N PRO A 188 -4.68 -0.59 -6.23
CA PRO A 188 -3.59 -1.48 -6.65
C PRO A 188 -2.39 -1.30 -5.73
N SER A 189 -1.56 -2.33 -5.62
CA SER A 189 -0.33 -2.25 -4.84
C SER A 189 0.62 -1.21 -5.43
N THR A 190 1.27 -0.47 -4.54
CA THR A 190 2.37 0.43 -4.85
C THR A 190 3.51 0.16 -3.89
N SER A 191 4.76 0.26 -4.37
CA SER A 191 5.94 -0.08 -3.56
C SER A 191 7.04 0.96 -3.70
N THR A 192 7.87 1.07 -2.66
CA THR A 192 9.09 1.87 -2.63
C THR A 192 10.21 1.13 -1.92
N SER A 193 11.46 1.42 -2.30
CA SER A 193 12.65 0.84 -1.67
C SER A 193 13.34 1.90 -0.81
N VAL A 194 13.58 1.59 0.45
CA VAL A 194 14.32 2.44 1.38
C VAL A 194 15.76 1.93 1.45
N THR A 195 16.73 2.77 1.06
CA THR A 195 18.15 2.36 0.93
C THR A 195 19.08 2.96 1.96
N ALA A 196 18.65 4.02 2.65
CA ALA A 196 19.48 4.71 3.66
C ALA A 196 18.63 5.41 4.73
N SER A 197 19.26 5.74 5.86
CA SER A 197 18.61 6.43 6.99
C SER A 197 18.20 7.88 6.71
N ALA A 198 18.91 8.55 5.81
CA ALA A 198 18.74 9.98 5.55
C ALA A 198 17.86 10.31 4.34
N LEU A 199 17.37 9.31 3.61
CA LEU A 199 16.53 9.52 2.44
C LEU A 199 15.06 9.65 2.86
N THR A 200 14.43 10.77 2.49
CA THR A 200 12.97 10.88 2.50
C THR A 200 12.48 10.23 1.23
N GLU A 201 12.02 9.02 1.34
CA GLU A 201 11.46 8.29 0.20
C GLU A 201 10.12 8.89 -0.25
N ALA A 202 9.81 8.69 -1.53
CA ALA A 202 8.51 9.11 -2.03
C ALA A 202 7.38 8.40 -1.25
N PRO A 203 6.34 9.13 -0.83
CA PRO A 203 5.24 8.53 -0.09
C PRO A 203 4.52 7.46 -0.91
N LEU A 204 4.02 6.42 -0.25
CA LEU A 204 3.14 5.43 -0.86
C LEU A 204 1.72 5.99 -0.92
N ASN A 205 1.27 6.35 -2.11
CA ASN A 205 -0.05 6.93 -2.33
C ASN A 205 -1.00 5.87 -2.90
N LEU A 206 -2.00 5.47 -2.12
CA LEU A 206 -3.04 4.54 -2.53
C LEU A 206 -4.22 5.29 -3.14
N LEU A 207 -4.28 5.30 -4.47
CA LEU A 207 -5.41 5.87 -5.21
C LEU A 207 -6.52 4.83 -5.30
N THR A 208 -7.50 4.93 -4.41
CA THR A 208 -8.65 4.03 -4.37
C THR A 208 -9.57 4.22 -5.56
N LYS A 209 -10.22 3.13 -5.96
CA LYS A 209 -11.25 3.09 -7.01
C LYS A 209 -12.43 2.24 -6.53
N PRO A 210 -13.67 2.55 -6.98
CA PRO A 210 -14.81 1.68 -6.74
C PRO A 210 -14.55 0.29 -7.35
N THR A 211 -14.93 -0.75 -6.63
CA THR A 211 -14.92 -2.13 -7.15
C THR A 211 -16.13 -2.40 -8.03
N ASP A 212 -16.07 -3.44 -8.85
CA ASP A 212 -17.24 -3.91 -9.62
C ASP A 212 -18.43 -4.26 -8.70
N ALA A 213 -18.13 -4.79 -7.51
CA ALA A 213 -19.15 -5.10 -6.52
C ALA A 213 -19.91 -3.83 -6.06
N MET A 214 -19.19 -2.74 -5.85
CA MET A 214 -19.82 -1.45 -5.52
C MET A 214 -20.69 -0.95 -6.65
N ILE A 215 -20.16 -0.94 -7.89
CA ILE A 215 -20.90 -0.48 -9.07
C ILE A 215 -22.19 -1.30 -9.26
N GLN A 216 -22.12 -2.63 -9.09
CA GLN A 216 -23.28 -3.50 -9.18
C GLN A 216 -24.33 -3.20 -8.11
N VAL A 217 -23.93 -2.97 -6.86
CA VAL A 217 -24.86 -2.62 -5.77
C VAL A 217 -25.56 -1.30 -6.05
N VAL A 218 -24.82 -0.27 -6.50
CA VAL A 218 -25.40 1.04 -6.83
C VAL A 218 -26.32 0.93 -8.05
N ASN A 219 -25.92 0.23 -9.11
CA ASN A 219 -26.78 -0.05 -10.27
C ASN A 219 -28.08 -0.76 -9.88
N GLY A 220 -28.02 -1.77 -9.01
CA GLY A 220 -29.19 -2.48 -8.50
C GLY A 220 -30.16 -1.53 -7.80
N LYS A 221 -29.67 -0.70 -6.87
CA LYS A 221 -30.50 0.26 -6.13
C LYS A 221 -31.11 1.33 -7.03
N VAL A 222 -30.37 1.83 -8.02
CA VAL A 222 -30.91 2.77 -9.03
C VAL A 222 -31.97 2.11 -9.87
N LYS A 223 -31.74 0.88 -10.31
CA LYS A 223 -32.74 0.11 -11.07
C LYS A 223 -34.01 -0.14 -10.27
N ASP A 224 -33.87 -0.62 -9.03
CA ASP A 224 -35.04 -0.87 -8.15
C ASP A 224 -35.86 0.40 -7.90
N PHE A 225 -35.19 1.54 -7.72
CA PHE A 225 -35.88 2.84 -7.59
C PHE A 225 -36.70 3.17 -8.85
N LEU A 226 -36.10 3.07 -10.04
CA LEU A 226 -36.78 3.36 -11.31
C LEU A 226 -37.92 2.37 -11.63
N ASP A 227 -37.69 1.08 -11.34
CA ASP A 227 -38.71 0.04 -11.52
C ASP A 227 -39.89 0.27 -10.57
N ASN A 228 -39.65 0.64 -9.32
CA ASN A 228 -40.70 1.01 -8.38
C ASN A 228 -41.45 2.24 -8.83
N CYS A 229 -40.76 3.25 -9.39
CA CYS A 229 -41.42 4.41 -10.01
C CYS A 229 -42.36 4.02 -11.14
N ALA A 230 -41.96 3.08 -12.00
CA ALA A 230 -42.76 2.65 -13.14
C ALA A 230 -43.91 1.70 -12.77
N ALA A 231 -43.72 0.87 -11.72
CA ALA A 231 -44.58 -0.27 -11.40
C ALA A 231 -45.69 0.00 -10.36
N THR A 232 -45.59 1.08 -9.54
CA THR A 232 -46.61 1.32 -8.50
C THR A 232 -47.97 1.68 -9.10
N ALA A 233 -49.05 1.12 -8.57
CA ALA A 233 -50.42 1.40 -9.04
C ALA A 233 -50.74 2.89 -9.02
N THR A 234 -50.25 3.64 -8.04
CA THR A 234 -50.37 5.09 -7.93
C THR A 234 -49.61 5.82 -9.06
N GLN A 235 -48.46 5.33 -9.45
CA GLN A 235 -47.64 5.89 -10.52
C GLN A 235 -48.22 5.62 -11.91
N GLN A 236 -48.85 4.46 -12.12
CA GLN A 236 -49.51 4.12 -13.38
C GLN A 236 -50.69 5.01 -13.68
N GLN A 237 -51.27 5.69 -12.67
CA GLN A 237 -52.39 6.61 -12.83
C GLN A 237 -51.96 8.08 -12.92
N LYS A 238 -50.66 8.35 -12.82
CA LYS A 238 -50.12 9.71 -12.88
C LYS A 238 -49.26 9.91 -14.11
N LEU A 239 -49.53 10.97 -14.85
CA LEU A 239 -48.65 11.44 -15.91
C LEU A 239 -47.41 12.15 -15.36
N GLN A 240 -47.46 12.60 -14.10
CA GLN A 240 -46.37 13.26 -13.39
C GLN A 240 -46.14 12.54 -12.05
N PRO A 241 -45.49 11.38 -12.07
CA PRO A 241 -45.15 10.65 -10.86
C PRO A 241 -44.07 11.40 -10.06
N ASP A 242 -43.95 11.11 -8.74
CA ASP A 242 -42.88 11.63 -7.87
C ASP A 242 -41.52 10.93 -8.18
N CYS A 243 -41.16 10.90 -9.45
CA CYS A 243 -40.05 10.19 -10.05
C CYS A 243 -39.36 11.09 -11.08
N PRO A 244 -38.16 10.76 -11.57
CA PRO A 244 -37.42 11.66 -12.44
C PRO A 244 -37.97 11.86 -13.84
N PHE A 245 -39.13 11.28 -14.16
CA PHE A 245 -39.81 11.40 -15.47
C PHE A 245 -41.28 11.78 -15.31
N TYR A 246 -41.78 12.52 -16.27
CA TYR A 246 -43.17 12.96 -16.33
C TYR A 246 -43.62 13.23 -17.78
N HIS A 247 -44.91 13.33 -17.99
CA HIS A 247 -45.52 13.76 -19.26
C HIS A 247 -46.59 14.83 -19.03
N VAL A 248 -46.67 15.76 -19.93
CA VAL A 248 -47.68 16.81 -19.93
C VAL A 248 -48.50 16.69 -21.19
N THR A 249 -49.84 16.66 -21.06
CA THR A 249 -50.78 16.66 -22.19
C THR A 249 -51.94 17.64 -21.95
N ASN A 250 -52.51 18.14 -23.03
CA ASN A 250 -53.75 18.96 -23.01
C ASN A 250 -55.01 18.12 -23.17
N SER A 251 -54.87 16.81 -23.41
CA SER A 251 -55.99 15.86 -23.54
C SER A 251 -56.37 15.29 -22.17
N ARG A 252 -57.59 14.78 -22.05
CA ARG A 252 -58.02 14.04 -20.86
C ARG A 252 -57.55 12.60 -20.96
N VAL A 253 -56.69 12.19 -20.07
CA VAL A 253 -56.22 10.79 -20.00
C VAL A 253 -57.29 9.90 -19.37
N VAL A 254 -57.48 8.71 -19.94
CA VAL A 254 -58.44 7.71 -19.45
C VAL A 254 -57.83 7.01 -18.23
N ASP A 255 -58.54 7.04 -17.12
CA ASP A 255 -58.08 6.44 -15.85
C ASP A 255 -57.76 4.95 -16.01
N GLY A 256 -56.68 4.52 -15.37
CA GLY A 256 -56.21 3.14 -15.38
C GLY A 256 -55.52 2.69 -16.68
N THR A 257 -55.32 3.60 -17.65
CA THR A 257 -54.64 3.27 -18.93
C THR A 257 -53.15 3.71 -18.94
N ILE A 258 -52.72 4.53 -17.99
CA ILE A 258 -51.35 5.02 -17.91
C ILE A 258 -50.45 3.88 -17.54
N LYS A 259 -49.38 3.68 -18.35
CA LYS A 259 -48.32 2.72 -18.11
C LYS A 259 -46.98 3.38 -18.37
N TRP A 260 -46.10 3.29 -17.40
CA TRP A 260 -44.68 3.69 -17.54
C TRP A 260 -43.77 2.49 -17.70
N GLN A 261 -42.76 2.64 -18.54
CA GLN A 261 -41.72 1.63 -18.75
C GLN A 261 -40.37 2.32 -18.89
N ILE A 262 -39.34 1.86 -18.18
CA ILE A 262 -37.97 2.32 -18.40
C ILE A 262 -37.43 1.64 -19.65
N THR A 263 -37.11 2.43 -20.69
CA THR A 263 -36.58 1.95 -21.96
C THR A 263 -35.06 2.00 -22.01
N GLU A 264 -34.41 2.90 -21.22
CA GLU A 264 -33.01 2.99 -21.09
C GLU A 264 -32.63 3.32 -19.64
N TYR A 265 -31.94 2.38 -18.96
CA TYR A 265 -31.45 2.60 -17.60
C TYR A 265 -30.15 3.42 -17.61
N PRO A 266 -29.98 4.32 -16.61
CA PRO A 266 -28.73 5.06 -16.45
C PRO A 266 -27.52 4.15 -16.28
N LYS A 267 -26.37 4.58 -16.81
CA LYS A 267 -25.06 4.00 -16.50
C LYS A 267 -24.51 4.68 -15.26
N VAL A 268 -24.20 3.89 -14.24
CA VAL A 268 -23.59 4.40 -13.01
C VAL A 268 -22.09 4.59 -13.19
N SER A 269 -21.58 5.80 -12.92
CA SER A 269 -20.18 6.11 -12.69
C SER A 269 -20.04 6.68 -11.29
N ILE A 270 -18.99 6.26 -10.58
CA ILE A 270 -18.70 6.70 -9.22
C ILE A 270 -17.30 7.29 -9.22
N ASP A 271 -17.22 8.58 -8.90
CA ASP A 271 -15.98 9.35 -8.99
C ASP A 271 -15.67 10.03 -7.65
N PRO A 272 -14.37 10.25 -7.34
CA PRO A 272 -13.99 11.01 -6.16
C PRO A 272 -14.23 12.50 -6.39
N PHE A 273 -14.93 13.14 -5.45
CA PHE A 273 -15.16 14.58 -5.49
C PHE A 273 -15.20 15.16 -4.07
N GLY A 274 -14.36 16.17 -3.80
CA GLY A 274 -14.34 16.87 -2.52
C GLY A 274 -14.04 15.99 -1.31
N GLY A 275 -13.25 14.93 -1.48
CA GLY A 275 -12.94 13.97 -0.42
C GLY A 275 -14.05 12.96 -0.15
N GLN A 276 -15.05 12.86 -1.03
CA GLN A 276 -16.16 11.90 -0.96
C GLN A 276 -16.31 11.17 -2.29
N TRP A 277 -17.05 10.07 -2.26
CA TRP A 277 -17.46 9.35 -3.45
C TRP A 277 -18.82 9.85 -3.90
N VAL A 278 -18.94 10.27 -5.16
CA VAL A 278 -20.18 10.77 -5.74
C VAL A 278 -20.56 9.95 -6.96
N VAL A 279 -21.86 9.78 -7.16
CA VAL A 279 -22.40 9.21 -8.40
C VAL A 279 -22.57 10.36 -9.40
N ALA A 280 -22.03 10.19 -10.61
CA ALA A 280 -22.26 11.13 -11.69
C ALA A 280 -23.77 11.26 -12.01
N PRO A 281 -24.25 12.39 -12.56
CA PRO A 281 -25.65 12.55 -12.94
C PRO A 281 -26.16 11.38 -13.79
N LEU A 282 -27.28 10.83 -13.39
CA LEU A 282 -27.90 9.64 -13.99
C LEU A 282 -28.87 10.05 -15.07
N ASN A 283 -28.67 9.60 -16.31
CA ASN A 283 -29.51 9.90 -17.46
C ASN A 283 -30.10 8.62 -18.01
N GLY A 284 -31.41 8.64 -18.33
CA GLY A 284 -32.12 7.49 -18.86
C GLY A 284 -33.35 7.91 -19.69
N LYS A 285 -34.09 6.90 -20.14
CA LYS A 285 -35.33 7.13 -20.90
C LYS A 285 -36.49 6.31 -20.35
N ALA A 286 -37.66 6.95 -20.26
CA ALA A 286 -38.90 6.32 -19.88
C ALA A 286 -39.97 6.53 -20.95
N ARG A 287 -40.73 5.50 -21.22
CA ARG A 287 -41.89 5.54 -22.15
C ARG A 287 -43.19 5.55 -21.36
N VAL A 288 -44.07 6.44 -21.70
CA VAL A 288 -45.46 6.44 -21.23
C VAL A 288 -46.40 6.00 -22.35
N THR A 289 -47.32 5.12 -22.02
CA THR A 289 -48.47 4.80 -22.90
C THR A 289 -49.76 5.00 -22.11
N ALA A 290 -50.79 5.54 -22.78
CA ALA A 290 -52.11 5.72 -22.19
C ALA A 290 -53.14 5.87 -23.31
N ARG A 291 -54.44 5.88 -22.94
CA ARG A 291 -55.51 6.37 -23.83
C ARG A 291 -55.88 7.77 -23.42
N GLU A 292 -56.08 8.64 -24.40
CA GLU A 292 -56.50 10.02 -24.16
C GLU A 292 -57.70 10.41 -25.01
N VAL A 293 -58.43 11.35 -24.50
CA VAL A 293 -59.62 11.92 -25.18
C VAL A 293 -59.31 13.38 -25.51
N ASP A 294 -59.33 13.72 -26.77
CA ASP A 294 -59.25 15.10 -27.21
C ASP A 294 -60.45 15.89 -26.71
N LEU A 295 -60.20 16.95 -25.95
CA LEU A 295 -61.26 17.72 -25.28
C LEU A 295 -62.15 18.57 -26.26
N PHE A 296 -61.62 18.78 -27.46
CA PHE A 296 -62.37 19.58 -28.46
C PHE A 296 -63.22 18.71 -29.36
N SER A 297 -62.70 17.59 -29.87
CA SER A 297 -63.40 16.71 -30.80
C SER A 297 -64.10 15.53 -30.14
N GLY A 298 -63.75 15.20 -28.88
CA GLY A 298 -64.20 13.98 -28.19
C GLY A 298 -63.62 12.68 -28.73
N GLN A 299 -62.66 12.76 -29.65
CA GLN A 299 -62.01 11.56 -30.21
C GLN A 299 -61.05 10.90 -29.19
N VAL A 300 -61.14 9.58 -29.18
CA VAL A 300 -60.21 8.77 -28.34
C VAL A 300 -59.00 8.40 -29.18
N GLY A 301 -57.80 8.70 -28.65
CA GLY A 301 -56.52 8.38 -29.24
C GLY A 301 -55.62 7.60 -28.29
N ASP A 302 -54.51 7.12 -28.80
CA ASP A 302 -53.46 6.47 -28.02
C ASP A 302 -52.32 7.47 -27.79
N LEU A 303 -51.95 7.67 -26.52
CA LEU A 303 -50.73 8.35 -26.12
C LEU A 303 -49.58 7.34 -26.13
N ASP A 304 -48.50 7.68 -26.80
CA ASP A 304 -47.22 6.93 -26.79
C ASP A 304 -46.10 7.92 -26.92
N ALA A 305 -45.35 8.13 -25.84
CA ALA A 305 -44.27 9.12 -25.78
C ALA A 305 -43.08 8.59 -25.00
N VAL A 306 -41.88 8.95 -25.46
CA VAL A 306 -40.59 8.65 -24.77
C VAL A 306 -40.02 9.95 -24.26
N HIS A 307 -39.60 9.93 -23.00
CA HIS A 307 -38.99 11.08 -22.32
C HIS A 307 -37.60 10.75 -21.83
N ASP A 308 -36.68 11.65 -22.08
CA ASP A 308 -35.39 11.64 -21.43
C ASP A 308 -35.57 12.15 -19.99
N PHE A 309 -34.85 11.55 -19.04
CA PHE A 309 -34.83 11.99 -17.65
C PHE A 309 -33.43 12.07 -17.11
N SER A 310 -33.24 12.92 -16.12
CA SER A 310 -32.00 13.07 -15.39
C SER A 310 -32.27 13.27 -13.91
N PHE A 311 -31.46 12.69 -13.05
CA PHE A 311 -31.48 12.94 -11.61
C PHE A 311 -30.10 12.68 -11.01
N THR A 312 -29.92 13.11 -9.76
CA THR A 312 -28.68 12.87 -8.97
C THR A 312 -29.00 11.96 -7.80
N THR A 313 -27.97 11.45 -7.16
CA THR A 313 -28.10 10.63 -5.96
C THR A 313 -27.08 11.05 -4.92
N ARG A 314 -27.45 10.95 -3.63
CA ARG A 314 -26.49 10.94 -2.54
C ARG A 314 -26.03 9.51 -2.31
N LEU A 315 -24.73 9.34 -2.21
CA LEU A 315 -24.09 8.07 -1.92
C LEU A 315 -23.49 8.11 -0.52
N ASP A 316 -24.00 7.26 0.37
CA ASP A 316 -23.42 7.06 1.71
C ASP A 316 -22.85 5.65 1.78
N VAL A 317 -21.55 5.55 2.00
CA VAL A 317 -20.83 4.27 2.05
C VAL A 317 -20.41 3.98 3.48
N GLY A 318 -21.04 2.99 4.09
CA GLY A 318 -20.60 2.40 5.36
C GLY A 318 -19.73 1.16 5.13
N ARG A 319 -19.17 0.61 6.22
CA ARG A 319 -18.32 -0.61 6.15
C ARG A 319 -19.06 -1.79 5.50
N ASP A 320 -20.33 -1.99 5.84
CA ASP A 320 -21.11 -3.18 5.46
C ASP A 320 -22.30 -2.86 4.54
N ALA A 321 -22.65 -1.59 4.38
CA ALA A 321 -23.82 -1.17 3.63
C ALA A 321 -23.55 0.09 2.81
N ILE A 322 -24.19 0.12 1.63
CA ILE A 322 -24.24 1.28 0.76
C ILE A 322 -25.68 1.80 0.73
N THR A 323 -25.86 3.07 0.99
CA THR A 323 -27.15 3.75 0.83
C THR A 323 -27.08 4.69 -0.36
N VAL A 324 -28.04 4.56 -1.28
CA VAL A 324 -28.22 5.42 -2.45
C VAL A 324 -29.55 6.12 -2.28
N THR A 325 -29.52 7.44 -2.11
CA THR A 325 -30.73 8.26 -1.95
C THR A 325 -30.90 9.10 -3.19
N PRO A 326 -31.92 8.81 -4.03
CA PRO A 326 -32.24 9.62 -5.20
C PRO A 326 -32.64 11.04 -4.81
N LEU A 327 -32.16 12.03 -5.56
CA LEU A 327 -32.49 13.45 -5.43
C LEU A 327 -33.10 13.88 -6.75
N VAL A 328 -34.46 13.90 -6.76
CA VAL A 328 -35.22 14.31 -7.91
C VAL A 328 -35.58 15.79 -7.75
N SER A 329 -35.23 16.62 -8.73
CA SER A 329 -35.66 18.02 -8.83
C SER A 329 -36.52 18.18 -10.07
N PHE A 330 -37.70 18.77 -9.91
CA PHE A 330 -38.61 19.10 -10.98
C PHE A 330 -38.42 20.51 -11.50
#